data_9276385baeef4cb3c3f62b9ee3d1071f
#
_entry.id   9276385baeef4cb3c3f62b9ee3d1071f
#
_cell.length_a   1.000
_cell.length_b   1.000
_cell.length_c   1.000
_cell.angle_alpha   90.00
_cell.angle_beta   90.00
_cell.angle_gamma   90.00
#
_symmetry.space_group_name_H-M   'P 1'
#
loop_
_entity.id
_entity.type
_entity.pdbx_description
1 polymer ?
#
loop_
_entity_poly.entity_id
_entity_poly.type
_entity_poly.pdbx_seq_one_letter_code
_entity_poly.pdbx_strand_id
1 'polypeptide(L)'
;MINPARRLLLALLCALPAASWASDDVLTDAIKKINGNVVFMRHAIAPGYGDPDNFKIDDCRTQRNLDDTGRSQARAIGKALSQSGTQFAEILSSEWCRCQKTTALLGLGKWTTFAGLNSFFQGYADADATIPKLQKKLATLKPGVTLMVSHQVVISRITGVSPSSGGLVVYNTQTKQATRVTLN
;
A
#
# COMPACT_ATOMS: atom_id res chain seq x y z
N MET A 1 44.36 -57.76 -38.25
CA MET A 1 42.94 -57.44 -38.00
C MET A 1 42.88 -56.72 -36.71
N ILE A 2 42.65 -55.40 -36.77
CA ILE A 2 42.81 -54.45 -35.66
C ILE A 2 41.41 -54.07 -35.16
N ASN A 3 41.15 -54.27 -33.87
CA ASN A 3 39.90 -54.00 -33.24
C ASN A 3 39.95 -52.57 -32.60
N PRO A 4 39.14 -51.59 -33.01
CA PRO A 4 39.17 -50.26 -32.39
C PRO A 4 38.25 -50.23 -31.20
N ALA A 5 38.85 -50.09 -30.03
CA ALA A 5 38.11 -49.82 -28.75
C ALA A 5 37.34 -48.51 -28.81
N ARG A 6 36.03 -48.59 -28.73
CA ARG A 6 35.09 -47.45 -28.61
C ARG A 6 35.19 -46.87 -27.19
N ARG A 7 35.82 -45.69 -27.05
CA ARG A 7 35.81 -44.91 -25.79
C ARG A 7 34.48 -44.17 -25.69
N LEU A 8 33.63 -44.62 -24.79
CA LEU A 8 32.44 -43.86 -24.35
C LEU A 8 32.91 -42.75 -23.42
N LEU A 9 32.81 -41.48 -23.87
CA LEU A 9 32.89 -40.32 -22.99
C LEU A 9 31.51 -40.11 -22.34
N LEU A 10 31.37 -40.42 -21.06
CA LEU A 10 30.25 -39.94 -20.24
C LEU A 10 30.48 -38.47 -19.95
N ALA A 11 29.70 -37.59 -20.59
CA ALA A 11 29.60 -36.19 -20.20
C ALA A 11 28.71 -36.07 -18.93
N LEU A 12 29.35 -35.82 -17.81
CA LEU A 12 28.67 -35.53 -16.56
C LEU A 12 28.12 -34.11 -16.62
N LEU A 13 26.81 -33.93 -16.92
CA LEU A 13 26.13 -32.67 -16.82
C LEU A 13 25.98 -32.31 -15.32
N CYS A 14 26.85 -31.45 -14.80
CA CYS A 14 26.64 -30.79 -13.53
C CYS A 14 25.47 -29.77 -13.66
N ALA A 15 24.27 -30.17 -13.23
CA ALA A 15 23.17 -29.25 -13.04
C ALA A 15 23.49 -28.35 -11.82
N LEU A 16 23.96 -27.14 -12.08
CA LEU A 16 24.09 -26.11 -11.05
C LEU A 16 22.68 -25.74 -10.59
N PRO A 17 22.42 -25.75 -9.27
CA PRO A 17 21.15 -25.24 -8.76
C PRO A 17 21.07 -23.75 -9.12
N ALA A 18 20.06 -23.34 -9.87
CA ALA A 18 19.73 -21.93 -10.06
C ALA A 18 19.37 -21.37 -8.68
N ALA A 19 20.29 -20.64 -8.05
CA ALA A 19 19.99 -19.85 -6.88
C ALA A 19 18.92 -18.84 -7.30
N SER A 20 17.67 -19.09 -6.91
CA SER A 20 16.60 -18.11 -6.99
C SER A 20 16.98 -16.96 -6.06
N TRP A 21 17.48 -15.89 -6.63
CA TRP A 21 17.64 -14.63 -5.92
C TRP A 21 16.23 -14.13 -5.63
N ALA A 22 15.75 -14.36 -4.40
CA ALA A 22 14.58 -13.68 -3.91
C ALA A 22 14.90 -12.18 -3.97
N SER A 23 14.25 -11.44 -4.85
CA SER A 23 14.33 -9.99 -4.83
C SER A 23 13.79 -9.54 -3.48
N ASP A 24 14.67 -9.01 -2.63
CA ASP A 24 14.26 -8.42 -1.36
C ASP A 24 13.22 -7.36 -1.67
N ASP A 25 11.96 -7.64 -1.34
CA ASP A 25 10.87 -6.70 -1.57
C ASP A 25 10.87 -5.66 -0.46
N VAL A 26 11.12 -4.42 -0.83
CA VAL A 26 11.25 -3.28 0.08
C VAL A 26 10.08 -3.17 1.07
N LEU A 27 8.86 -3.53 0.64
CA LEU A 27 7.68 -3.50 1.52
C LEU A 27 7.74 -4.63 2.55
N THR A 28 8.00 -5.85 2.10
CA THR A 28 8.08 -7.03 2.97
C THR A 28 9.19 -6.87 4.00
N ASP A 29 10.34 -6.33 3.61
CA ASP A 29 11.45 -6.06 4.53
C ASP A 29 11.12 -4.96 5.55
N ALA A 30 10.45 -3.89 5.10
CA ALA A 30 9.98 -2.86 6.02
C ALA A 30 8.96 -3.41 7.03
N ILE A 31 8.05 -4.30 6.60
CA ILE A 31 7.08 -4.98 7.48
C ILE A 31 7.82 -5.83 8.50
N LYS A 32 8.75 -6.68 8.07
CA LYS A 32 9.55 -7.54 8.96
C LYS A 32 10.38 -6.72 9.95
N LYS A 33 11.06 -5.68 9.48
CA LYS A 33 11.97 -4.85 10.27
C LYS A 33 11.35 -4.25 11.52
N ILE A 34 10.09 -3.81 11.45
CA ILE A 34 9.40 -3.19 12.58
C ILE A 34 8.23 -4.04 13.10
N ASN A 35 8.09 -5.27 12.61
CA ASN A 35 6.91 -6.13 12.86
C ASN A 35 5.60 -5.35 12.58
N GLY A 36 5.54 -4.70 11.41
CA GLY A 36 4.44 -3.84 11.01
C GLY A 36 3.18 -4.64 10.70
N ASN A 37 2.04 -4.17 11.19
CA ASN A 37 0.74 -4.79 10.93
C ASN A 37 -0.24 -3.87 10.19
N VAL A 38 0.20 -2.67 9.84
CA VAL A 38 -0.54 -1.73 9.00
C VAL A 38 0.37 -1.17 7.92
N VAL A 39 -0.15 -1.09 6.70
CA VAL A 39 0.42 -0.30 5.61
C VAL A 39 -0.54 0.85 5.33
N PHE A 40 -0.18 2.05 5.73
CA PHE A 40 -0.87 3.25 5.28
C PHE A 40 -0.40 3.63 3.89
N MET A 41 -1.33 4.06 3.05
CA MET A 41 -1.04 4.62 1.73
C MET A 41 -1.75 5.96 1.59
N ARG A 42 -1.03 7.01 1.22
CA ARG A 42 -1.68 8.22 0.74
C ARG A 42 -2.28 7.97 -0.63
N HIS A 43 -3.51 8.45 -0.88
CA HIS A 43 -4.12 8.38 -2.21
C HIS A 43 -3.16 8.82 -3.31
N ALA A 44 -3.33 8.28 -4.50
CA ALA A 44 -2.53 8.61 -5.68
C ALA A 44 -2.67 10.09 -6.08
N ILE A 45 -1.89 10.53 -7.04
CA ILE A 45 -1.86 11.92 -7.49
C ILE A 45 -3.27 12.41 -7.84
N ALA A 46 -3.67 13.50 -7.17
CA ALA A 46 -4.88 14.25 -7.44
C ALA A 46 -4.44 15.72 -7.53
N PRO A 47 -4.40 16.35 -8.72
CA PRO A 47 -3.90 17.70 -8.92
C PRO A 47 -4.68 18.75 -8.14
N GLY A 48 -4.03 19.85 -7.80
CA GLY A 48 -4.63 20.97 -7.07
C GLY A 48 -4.45 20.86 -5.56
N TYR A 49 -5.06 21.81 -4.85
CA TYR A 49 -4.97 21.97 -3.40
C TYR A 49 -6.37 21.99 -2.78
N GLY A 50 -6.58 21.19 -1.76
CA GLY A 50 -7.88 21.11 -1.09
C GLY A 50 -8.99 20.49 -1.94
N ASP A 51 -10.21 20.57 -1.43
CA ASP A 51 -11.45 20.24 -2.13
C ASP A 51 -12.24 21.54 -2.37
N PRO A 52 -13.14 21.62 -3.37
CA PRO A 52 -13.97 22.79 -3.64
C PRO A 52 -14.91 23.13 -2.46
N ASP A 53 -15.33 24.38 -2.35
CA ASP A 53 -16.20 24.87 -1.27
C ASP A 53 -17.59 24.19 -1.25
N ASN A 54 -18.05 23.71 -2.39
CA ASN A 54 -19.30 22.95 -2.53
C ASN A 54 -19.15 21.45 -2.25
N PHE A 55 -18.08 21.04 -1.55
CA PHE A 55 -17.74 19.65 -1.23
C PHE A 55 -18.94 18.88 -0.64
N LYS A 56 -19.16 17.68 -1.20
CA LYS A 56 -20.07 16.66 -0.65
C LYS A 56 -19.38 15.30 -0.73
N ILE A 57 -19.44 14.54 0.38
CA ILE A 57 -18.75 13.27 0.52
C ILE A 57 -19.27 12.19 -0.46
N ASP A 58 -20.54 12.25 -0.79
CA ASP A 58 -21.25 11.33 -1.66
C ASP A 58 -21.31 11.76 -3.15
N ASP A 59 -20.79 12.94 -3.49
CA ASP A 59 -20.74 13.45 -4.87
C ASP A 59 -19.31 13.74 -5.33
N CYS A 60 -18.74 12.79 -6.08
CA CYS A 60 -17.37 12.91 -6.60
C CYS A 60 -17.15 14.12 -7.52
N ARG A 61 -18.20 14.71 -8.09
CA ARG A 61 -18.08 15.91 -8.93
C ARG A 61 -17.75 17.17 -8.12
N THR A 62 -17.99 17.14 -6.83
CA THR A 62 -17.69 18.21 -5.88
C THR A 62 -16.36 18.00 -5.15
N GLN A 63 -15.56 17.02 -5.58
CA GLN A 63 -14.31 16.66 -4.94
C GLN A 63 -13.13 16.78 -5.90
N ARG A 64 -11.96 17.06 -5.35
CA ARG A 64 -10.71 16.92 -6.08
C ARG A 64 -10.41 15.44 -6.32
N ASN A 65 -10.23 15.05 -7.59
CA ASN A 65 -10.12 13.67 -8.03
C ASN A 65 -8.75 13.36 -8.66
N LEU A 66 -8.48 12.06 -8.88
CA LEU A 66 -7.31 11.63 -9.63
C LEU A 66 -7.41 12.07 -11.09
N ASP A 67 -6.30 12.55 -11.66
CA ASP A 67 -6.11 12.67 -13.10
C ASP A 67 -5.62 11.33 -13.72
N ASP A 68 -5.25 11.33 -14.99
CA ASP A 68 -4.74 10.15 -15.68
C ASP A 68 -3.39 9.69 -15.10
N THR A 69 -2.55 10.63 -14.68
CA THR A 69 -1.28 10.34 -14.02
C THR A 69 -1.51 9.62 -12.69
N GLY A 70 -2.44 10.13 -11.88
CA GLY A 70 -2.80 9.49 -10.61
C GLY A 70 -3.44 8.13 -10.79
N ARG A 71 -4.28 7.96 -11.82
CA ARG A 71 -4.86 6.66 -12.16
C ARG A 71 -3.78 5.65 -12.57
N SER A 72 -2.82 6.07 -13.38
CA SER A 72 -1.68 5.24 -13.82
C SER A 72 -0.78 4.90 -12.64
N GLN A 73 -0.48 5.87 -11.76
CA GLN A 73 0.28 5.67 -10.52
C GLN A 73 -0.39 4.61 -9.63
N ALA A 74 -1.71 4.71 -9.40
CA ALA A 74 -2.43 3.75 -8.58
C ALA A 74 -2.33 2.31 -9.13
N ARG A 75 -2.45 2.12 -10.45
CA ARG A 75 -2.27 0.80 -11.08
C ARG A 75 -0.83 0.28 -10.93
N ALA A 76 0.16 1.13 -11.14
CA ALA A 76 1.57 0.75 -10.99
C ALA A 76 1.88 0.31 -9.54
N ILE A 77 1.40 1.06 -8.55
CA ILE A 77 1.52 0.71 -7.13
C ILE A 77 0.82 -0.62 -6.86
N GLY A 78 -0.40 -0.82 -7.36
CA GLY A 78 -1.13 -2.07 -7.20
C GLY A 78 -0.38 -3.28 -7.75
N LYS A 79 0.24 -3.13 -8.93
CA LYS A 79 1.12 -4.15 -9.51
C LYS A 79 2.32 -4.46 -8.60
N ALA A 80 3.01 -3.44 -8.11
CA ALA A 80 4.15 -3.61 -7.21
C ALA A 80 3.72 -4.27 -5.88
N LEU A 81 2.60 -3.87 -5.28
CA LEU A 81 2.06 -4.50 -4.07
C LEU A 81 1.67 -5.96 -4.29
N SER A 82 1.10 -6.30 -5.45
CA SER A 82 0.81 -7.70 -5.81
C SER A 82 2.08 -8.53 -5.98
N GLN A 83 3.13 -7.94 -6.55
CA GLN A 83 4.43 -8.60 -6.77
C GLN A 83 5.22 -8.78 -5.47
N SER A 84 4.98 -7.94 -4.45
CA SER A 84 5.63 -8.07 -3.14
C SER A 84 5.26 -9.37 -2.40
N GLY A 85 4.22 -10.06 -2.83
CA GLY A 85 3.71 -11.24 -2.14
C GLY A 85 3.04 -10.94 -0.79
N THR A 86 2.97 -9.66 -0.38
CA THR A 86 2.29 -9.26 0.86
C THR A 86 0.79 -9.53 0.76
N GLN A 87 0.27 -10.43 1.59
CA GLN A 87 -1.16 -10.68 1.69
C GLN A 87 -1.80 -9.70 2.67
N PHE A 88 -2.80 -8.95 2.22
CA PHE A 88 -3.55 -8.04 3.08
C PHE A 88 -4.80 -8.75 3.64
N ALA A 89 -4.87 -8.87 4.97
CA ALA A 89 -6.01 -9.45 5.68
C ALA A 89 -7.27 -8.57 5.57
N GLU A 90 -7.08 -7.27 5.39
CA GLU A 90 -8.14 -6.28 5.24
C GLU A 90 -7.62 -5.10 4.40
N ILE A 91 -8.47 -4.52 3.56
CA ILE A 91 -8.18 -3.31 2.79
C ILE A 91 -9.27 -2.28 3.08
N LEU A 92 -8.87 -1.13 3.60
CA LEU A 92 -9.76 -0.03 3.97
C LEU A 92 -9.42 1.23 3.18
N SER A 93 -10.43 2.00 2.82
CA SER A 93 -10.30 3.29 2.15
C SER A 93 -11.04 4.38 2.91
N SER A 94 -10.48 5.59 2.91
CA SER A 94 -11.30 6.78 3.19
C SER A 94 -12.50 6.86 2.25
N GLU A 95 -13.57 7.50 2.70
CA GLU A 95 -14.80 7.72 1.91
C GLU A 95 -14.61 8.78 0.80
N TRP A 96 -13.50 9.52 0.78
CA TRP A 96 -13.17 10.45 -0.32
C TRP A 96 -12.98 9.73 -1.65
N CYS A 97 -13.55 10.26 -2.70
CA CYS A 97 -13.55 9.64 -4.03
C CYS A 97 -12.13 9.35 -4.55
N ARG A 98 -11.15 10.22 -4.30
CA ARG A 98 -9.75 9.97 -4.69
C ARG A 98 -9.13 8.77 -3.96
N CYS A 99 -9.51 8.53 -2.70
CA CYS A 99 -9.05 7.35 -1.95
C CYS A 99 -9.73 6.08 -2.47
N GLN A 100 -11.06 6.09 -2.63
CA GLN A 100 -11.82 4.98 -3.19
C GLN A 100 -11.31 4.61 -4.58
N LYS A 101 -11.10 5.62 -5.45
CA LYS A 101 -10.57 5.40 -6.81
C LYS A 101 -9.16 4.84 -6.79
N THR A 102 -8.29 5.35 -5.90
CA THR A 102 -6.95 4.78 -5.68
C THR A 102 -7.08 3.31 -5.30
N THR A 103 -7.84 2.99 -4.24
CA THR A 103 -8.00 1.62 -3.72
C THR A 103 -8.54 0.66 -4.77
N ALA A 104 -9.55 1.07 -5.52
CA ALA A 104 -10.10 0.26 -6.61
C ALA A 104 -9.06 -0.03 -7.71
N LEU A 105 -8.23 0.97 -8.07
CA LEU A 105 -7.21 0.85 -9.11
C LEU A 105 -5.97 0.05 -8.67
N LEU A 106 -5.75 -0.14 -7.36
CA LEU A 106 -4.73 -1.08 -6.87
C LEU A 106 -4.99 -2.51 -7.31
N GLY A 107 -6.25 -2.92 -7.50
CA GLY A 107 -6.61 -4.26 -7.98
C GLY A 107 -6.30 -5.40 -7.01
N LEU A 108 -6.22 -5.12 -5.70
CA LEU A 108 -5.78 -6.07 -4.66
C LEU A 108 -6.94 -6.89 -4.03
N GLY A 109 -8.13 -6.84 -4.63
CA GLY A 109 -9.28 -7.60 -4.14
C GLY A 109 -10.34 -6.74 -3.44
N LYS A 110 -11.10 -7.36 -2.51
CA LYS A 110 -12.21 -6.71 -1.81
C LYS A 110 -11.72 -5.65 -0.83
N TRP A 111 -12.38 -4.51 -0.80
CA TRP A 111 -12.12 -3.42 0.12
C TRP A 111 -13.42 -2.77 0.59
N THR A 112 -13.37 -2.01 1.67
CA THR A 112 -14.51 -1.24 2.20
C THR A 112 -14.08 0.16 2.58
N THR A 113 -15.02 1.10 2.64
CA THR A 113 -14.79 2.44 3.18
C THR A 113 -14.80 2.40 4.71
N PHE A 114 -14.05 3.36 5.29
CA PHE A 114 -14.00 3.54 6.73
C PHE A 114 -13.80 5.02 7.07
N ALA A 115 -14.78 5.63 7.72
CA ALA A 115 -14.79 7.07 8.02
C ALA A 115 -13.63 7.53 8.93
N GLY A 116 -13.00 6.62 9.69
CA GLY A 116 -11.78 6.92 10.47
C GLY A 116 -10.54 7.22 9.60
N LEU A 117 -10.63 7.07 8.27
CA LEU A 117 -9.59 7.43 7.31
C LEU A 117 -9.88 8.75 6.57
N ASN A 118 -10.97 9.43 6.90
CA ASN A 118 -11.42 10.66 6.25
C ASN A 118 -10.50 11.85 6.54
N SER A 119 -10.35 12.74 5.55
CA SER A 119 -9.51 13.93 5.67
C SER A 119 -10.19 14.98 6.55
N PHE A 120 -9.48 15.43 7.54
CA PHE A 120 -9.88 16.62 8.31
C PHE A 120 -9.19 17.91 7.81
N PHE A 121 -8.51 17.85 6.69
CA PHE A 121 -7.98 19.03 6.01
C PHE A 121 -9.15 19.89 5.53
N GLN A 122 -9.08 21.22 5.73
CA GLN A 122 -10.15 22.18 5.49
C GLN A 122 -11.44 22.00 6.34
N GLY A 123 -11.44 21.10 7.33
CA GLY A 123 -12.59 20.96 8.23
C GLY A 123 -13.78 20.18 7.65
N TYR A 124 -13.67 19.55 6.48
CA TYR A 124 -14.75 18.73 5.89
C TYR A 124 -15.05 17.43 6.69
N ALA A 125 -14.10 16.96 7.49
CA ALA A 125 -14.35 16.00 8.55
C ALA A 125 -13.75 16.54 9.85
N ASP A 126 -14.33 16.13 10.98
CA ASP A 126 -13.83 16.49 12.30
C ASP A 126 -12.65 15.59 12.70
N ALA A 127 -11.51 16.20 13.05
CA ALA A 127 -10.33 15.48 13.51
C ALA A 127 -10.58 14.75 14.83
N ASP A 128 -11.36 15.36 15.75
CA ASP A 128 -11.66 14.81 17.08
C ASP A 128 -12.64 13.62 17.00
N ALA A 129 -13.37 13.49 15.90
CA ALA A 129 -14.17 12.31 15.60
C ALA A 129 -13.39 11.26 14.79
N THR A 130 -12.58 11.70 13.82
CA THR A 130 -11.87 10.82 12.88
C THR A 130 -10.74 10.05 13.57
N ILE A 131 -9.89 10.73 14.33
CA ILE A 131 -8.69 10.12 14.93
C ILE A 131 -9.03 9.09 16.00
N PRO A 132 -9.93 9.32 16.96
CA PRO A 132 -10.33 8.28 17.93
C PRO A 132 -10.98 7.06 17.26
N LYS A 133 -11.78 7.27 16.20
CA LYS A 133 -12.36 6.17 15.41
C LYS A 133 -11.27 5.30 14.77
N LEU A 134 -10.23 5.93 14.18
CA LEU A 134 -9.09 5.22 13.61
C LEU A 134 -8.29 4.50 14.70
N GLN A 135 -8.01 5.14 15.83
CA GLN A 135 -7.28 4.53 16.95
C GLN A 135 -8.01 3.30 17.50
N LYS A 136 -9.35 3.36 17.64
CA LYS A 136 -10.15 2.19 18.01
C LYS A 136 -10.02 1.05 17.01
N LYS A 137 -10.06 1.35 15.70
CA LYS A 137 -9.86 0.33 14.64
C LYS A 137 -8.46 -0.28 14.72
N LEU A 138 -7.41 0.54 14.90
CA LEU A 138 -6.03 0.09 15.03
C LEU A 138 -5.79 -0.82 16.25
N ALA A 139 -6.58 -0.66 17.32
CA ALA A 139 -6.53 -1.53 18.50
C ALA A 139 -7.24 -2.88 18.32
N THR A 140 -8.07 -3.02 17.28
CA THR A 140 -8.94 -4.20 17.05
C THR A 140 -8.75 -4.81 15.67
N LEU A 141 -7.56 -4.67 15.08
CA LEU A 141 -7.25 -5.26 13.78
C LEU A 141 -7.27 -6.78 13.84
N LYS A 142 -7.69 -7.39 12.73
CA LYS A 142 -7.53 -8.83 12.53
C LYS A 142 -6.05 -9.20 12.43
N PRO A 143 -5.67 -10.45 12.75
CA PRO A 143 -4.32 -10.94 12.49
C PRO A 143 -3.92 -10.74 11.02
N GLY A 144 -2.65 -10.37 10.78
CA GLY A 144 -2.10 -10.09 9.46
C GLY A 144 -1.88 -8.60 9.21
N VAL A 145 -1.62 -8.24 7.95
CA VAL A 145 -1.34 -6.86 7.53
C VAL A 145 -2.60 -6.22 6.98
N THR A 146 -2.95 -5.04 7.46
CA THR A 146 -4.07 -4.24 6.93
C THR A 146 -3.54 -3.10 6.05
N LEU A 147 -4.07 -2.95 4.83
CA LEU A 147 -3.83 -1.79 3.97
C LEU A 147 -4.89 -0.72 4.23
N MET A 148 -4.45 0.52 4.46
CA MET A 148 -5.33 1.67 4.72
C MET A 148 -5.01 2.82 3.77
N VAL A 149 -5.88 3.07 2.78
CA VAL A 149 -5.74 4.19 1.83
C VAL A 149 -6.42 5.43 2.39
N SER A 150 -5.63 6.48 2.62
CA SER A 150 -6.08 7.68 3.31
C SER A 150 -5.37 8.95 2.78
N HIS A 151 -5.31 9.97 3.61
CA HIS A 151 -4.78 11.30 3.35
C HIS A 151 -3.52 11.57 4.16
N GLN A 152 -2.66 12.45 3.65
CA GLN A 152 -1.44 12.83 4.34
C GLN A 152 -1.69 13.25 5.80
N VAL A 153 -2.69 14.08 6.05
CA VAL A 153 -2.98 14.63 7.40
C VAL A 153 -3.34 13.54 8.40
N VAL A 154 -4.10 12.52 7.97
CA VAL A 154 -4.48 11.37 8.80
C VAL A 154 -3.27 10.49 9.10
N ILE A 155 -2.51 10.15 8.06
CA ILE A 155 -1.30 9.31 8.18
C ILE A 155 -0.28 9.98 9.09
N SER A 156 0.00 11.27 8.84
CA SER A 156 0.96 12.03 9.66
C SER A 156 0.52 12.12 11.12
N ARG A 157 -0.78 12.31 11.39
CA ARG A 157 -1.30 12.40 12.75
C ARG A 157 -1.12 11.10 13.55
N ILE A 158 -1.22 9.95 12.89
CA ILE A 158 -1.07 8.63 13.54
C ILE A 158 0.40 8.21 13.63
N THR A 159 1.18 8.43 12.57
CA THR A 159 2.50 7.82 12.40
C THR A 159 3.66 8.79 12.60
N GLY A 160 3.43 10.09 12.62
CA GLY A 160 4.46 11.13 12.55
C GLY A 160 5.12 11.26 11.15
N VAL A 161 4.75 10.41 10.19
CA VAL A 161 5.36 10.38 8.85
C VAL A 161 4.41 10.97 7.81
N SER A 162 4.92 11.90 7.00
CA SER A 162 4.16 12.60 5.95
C SER A 162 4.49 12.04 4.56
N PRO A 163 3.70 11.11 4.01
CA PRO A 163 3.99 10.51 2.71
C PRO A 163 3.61 11.43 1.55
N SER A 164 4.33 11.31 0.41
CA SER A 164 3.93 11.85 -0.89
C SER A 164 2.69 11.13 -1.43
N SER A 165 2.07 11.65 -2.52
CA SER A 165 0.96 10.95 -3.19
C SER A 165 1.39 9.56 -3.65
N GLY A 166 0.61 8.53 -3.32
CA GLY A 166 0.95 7.14 -3.56
C GLY A 166 1.98 6.55 -2.59
N GLY A 167 2.59 7.37 -1.72
CA GLY A 167 3.60 6.92 -0.76
C GLY A 167 3.03 6.03 0.32
N LEU A 168 3.84 5.06 0.77
CA LEU A 168 3.50 4.08 1.78
C LEU A 168 4.20 4.37 3.11
N VAL A 169 3.52 4.03 4.20
CA VAL A 169 4.08 4.03 5.56
C VAL A 169 3.70 2.72 6.24
N VAL A 170 4.69 1.89 6.54
CA VAL A 170 4.49 0.71 7.39
C VAL A 170 4.44 1.17 8.84
N TYR A 171 3.51 0.65 9.60
CA TYR A 171 3.26 1.02 10.97
C TYR A 171 3.02 -0.20 11.85
N ASN A 172 3.60 -0.20 13.05
CA ASN A 172 3.33 -1.17 14.10
C ASN A 172 2.39 -0.55 15.15
N THR A 173 1.19 -1.10 15.31
CA THR A 173 0.18 -0.55 16.21
C THR A 173 0.50 -0.71 17.70
N GLN A 174 1.41 -1.62 18.07
CA GLN A 174 1.84 -1.85 19.47
C GLN A 174 3.01 -0.94 19.85
N THR A 175 4.10 -0.99 19.07
CA THR A 175 5.32 -0.23 19.36
C THR A 175 5.24 1.22 18.89
N LYS A 176 4.25 1.57 18.06
CA LYS A 176 4.08 2.88 17.40
C LYS A 176 5.21 3.25 16.44
N GLN A 177 6.09 2.31 16.11
CA GLN A 177 7.11 2.51 15.09
C GLN A 177 6.50 2.67 13.71
N ALA A 178 7.06 3.57 12.92
CA ALA A 178 6.65 3.85 11.55
C ALA A 178 7.88 3.96 10.64
N THR A 179 7.77 3.48 9.42
CA THR A 179 8.80 3.64 8.40
C THR A 179 8.20 3.92 7.04
N ARG A 180 8.78 4.89 6.31
CA ARG A 180 8.39 5.20 4.94
C ARG A 180 8.89 4.11 4.00
N VAL A 181 8.07 3.75 3.01
CA VAL A 181 8.43 2.84 1.94
C VAL A 181 8.21 3.53 0.60
N THR A 182 9.19 3.47 -0.27
CA THR A 182 9.10 3.89 -1.67
C THR A 182 9.18 2.64 -2.53
N LEU A 183 8.14 2.40 -3.32
CA LEU A 183 8.14 1.34 -4.34
C LEU A 183 8.86 1.88 -5.58
N ASN A 184 9.78 1.12 -6.12
CA ASN A 184 10.52 1.43 -7.35
C ASN A 184 9.73 0.99 -8.58
#